data_7993e9ef51f0e4e5ec9a872c44049a65
#
_entry.id   7993e9ef51f0e4e5ec9a872c44049a65
#
_cell.length_a   1.000
_cell.length_b   1.000
_cell.length_c   1.000
_cell.angle_alpha   90.00
_cell.angle_beta   90.00
_cell.angle_gamma   90.00
#
_symmetry.space_group_name_H-M   'P 1'
#
loop_
_entity.id
_entity.type
_entity.pdbx_description
1 polymer ?
#
loop_
_entity_poly.entity_id
_entity_poly.type
_entity_poly.pdbx_seq_one_letter_code
_entity_poly.pdbx_strand_id
1 'polypeptide(L)'
;VIGEKGLGISEGQAQRFAIARALISDAPILLLDEATSALDIETEKEVLKEIKKLTEKTVIIITHKEAALEVCNKEIIIKDKILHVKNI
;
A
#
# COMPACT_ATOMS: atom_id res chain seq x y z
N VAL A 1 9.28 -17.48 -10.54
CA VAL A 1 9.10 -16.22 -9.90
C VAL A 1 10.41 -15.68 -9.36
N ILE A 2 10.59 -14.45 -9.56
CA ILE A 2 11.74 -13.78 -8.99
C ILE A 2 11.51 -13.75 -7.49
N GLY A 3 12.54 -14.06 -6.75
CA GLY A 3 12.42 -14.04 -5.31
C GLY A 3 12.18 -15.40 -4.67
N GLU A 4 12.30 -16.44 -5.44
CA GLU A 4 12.36 -17.75 -4.87
C GLU A 4 13.47 -17.80 -3.84
N LYS A 5 13.36 -18.73 -2.91
CA LYS A 5 14.36 -18.88 -1.88
C LYS A 5 15.75 -18.96 -2.45
N GLY A 6 16.64 -18.17 -1.92
CA GLY A 6 18.02 -18.18 -2.35
C GLY A 6 18.32 -17.42 -3.61
N LEU A 7 17.34 -16.84 -4.25
CA LEU A 7 17.57 -16.04 -5.45
C LEU A 7 17.77 -14.56 -5.17
N GLY A 8 17.90 -14.19 -3.91
CA GLY A 8 18.37 -12.88 -3.54
C GLY A 8 17.34 -11.77 -3.45
N ILE A 9 16.08 -12.04 -3.75
CA ILE A 9 15.06 -11.02 -3.57
C ILE A 9 14.32 -11.25 -2.26
N SER A 10 14.41 -10.29 -1.35
CA SER A 10 13.71 -10.33 -0.09
C SER A 10 12.22 -10.08 -0.30
N GLU A 11 11.42 -10.41 0.71
CA GLU A 11 10.00 -10.11 0.68
C GLU A 11 9.75 -8.61 0.53
N GLY A 12 10.55 -7.77 1.20
CA GLY A 12 10.43 -6.32 1.06
C GLY A 12 10.74 -5.84 -0.34
N GLN A 13 11.76 -6.41 -0.98
CA GLN A 13 12.07 -6.06 -2.35
C GLN A 13 10.97 -6.49 -3.30
N ALA A 14 10.38 -7.66 -3.06
CA ALA A 14 9.25 -8.13 -3.86
C ALA A 14 8.06 -7.20 -3.71
N GLN A 15 7.78 -6.72 -2.50
CA GLN A 15 6.70 -5.77 -2.27
C GLN A 15 6.94 -4.44 -2.99
N ARG A 16 8.16 -3.93 -2.93
CA ARG A 16 8.51 -2.69 -3.64
C ARG A 16 8.30 -2.84 -5.14
N PHE A 17 8.71 -3.97 -5.67
CA PHE A 17 8.56 -4.24 -7.09
C PHE A 17 7.08 -4.29 -7.50
N ALA A 18 6.26 -4.96 -6.70
CA ALA A 18 4.83 -5.05 -6.95
C ALA A 18 4.17 -3.67 -6.89
N ILE A 19 4.57 -2.83 -5.93
CA ILE A 19 4.05 -1.48 -5.82
C ILE A 19 4.46 -0.66 -7.03
N ALA A 20 5.71 -0.76 -7.46
CA ALA A 20 6.17 -0.03 -8.64
C ALA A 20 5.34 -0.39 -9.87
N ARG A 21 5.04 -1.66 -10.05
CA ARG A 21 4.18 -2.09 -11.16
C ARG A 21 2.79 -1.49 -11.06
N ALA A 22 2.24 -1.43 -9.86
CA ALA A 22 0.92 -0.84 -9.65
C ALA A 22 0.93 0.65 -9.97
N LEU A 23 1.99 1.36 -9.58
CA LEU A 23 2.10 2.80 -9.79
C LEU A 23 2.16 3.18 -11.26
N ILE A 24 2.76 2.36 -12.10
CA ILE A 24 2.85 2.64 -13.54
C ILE A 24 1.67 2.09 -14.32
N SER A 25 0.75 1.42 -13.66
CA SER A 25 -0.45 0.89 -14.29
C SER A 25 -1.40 2.02 -14.69
N ASP A 26 -2.11 1.84 -15.80
CA ASP A 26 -3.14 2.80 -16.22
C ASP A 26 -4.47 2.56 -15.53
N ALA A 27 -4.56 1.56 -14.65
CA ALA A 27 -5.80 1.26 -13.95
C ALA A 27 -6.26 2.45 -13.10
N PRO A 28 -7.54 2.81 -13.14
CA PRO A 28 -8.04 3.94 -12.35
C PRO A 28 -8.18 3.64 -10.87
N ILE A 29 -8.21 2.37 -10.50
CA ILE A 29 -8.33 1.94 -9.11
C ILE A 29 -7.15 1.03 -8.78
N LEU A 30 -6.46 1.32 -7.69
CA LEU A 30 -5.38 0.48 -7.19
C LEU A 30 -5.79 -0.09 -5.84
N LEU A 31 -5.60 -1.38 -5.67
CA LEU A 31 -5.82 -2.05 -4.40
C LEU A 31 -4.47 -2.54 -3.87
N LEU A 32 -4.08 -2.03 -2.73
CA LEU A 32 -2.83 -2.38 -2.08
C LEU A 32 -3.15 -3.13 -0.79
N ASP A 33 -3.12 -4.45 -0.85
CA ASP A 33 -3.47 -5.31 0.28
C ASP A 33 -2.21 -5.73 1.02
N GLU A 34 -1.98 -5.13 2.19
CA GLU A 34 -0.80 -5.39 3.02
C GLU A 34 0.51 -5.22 2.23
N ALA A 35 0.51 -4.31 1.26
CA ALA A 35 1.59 -4.21 0.30
C ALA A 35 2.90 -3.67 0.88
N THR A 36 2.86 -3.04 2.06
CA THR A 36 4.05 -2.49 2.70
C THR A 36 4.45 -3.25 3.96
N SER A 37 3.85 -4.41 4.22
CA SER A 37 4.05 -5.11 5.48
C SER A 37 5.50 -5.54 5.74
N ALA A 38 6.27 -5.81 4.70
CA ALA A 38 7.65 -6.24 4.82
C ALA A 38 8.66 -5.11 4.63
N LEU A 39 8.21 -3.88 4.48
CA LEU A 39 9.10 -2.74 4.29
C LEU A 39 9.52 -2.14 5.63
N ASP A 40 10.74 -1.62 5.70
CA ASP A 40 11.17 -0.87 6.84
C ASP A 40 10.47 0.50 6.85
N ILE A 41 10.55 1.19 7.99
CA ILE A 41 9.80 2.43 8.19
C ILE A 41 10.15 3.49 7.16
N GLU A 42 11.42 3.66 6.85
CA GLU A 42 11.83 4.70 5.90
C GLU A 42 11.39 4.39 4.48
N THR A 43 11.54 3.15 4.07
CA THR A 43 11.10 2.73 2.74
C THR A 43 9.58 2.85 2.61
N GLU A 44 8.86 2.46 3.65
CA GLU A 44 7.42 2.60 3.65
C GLU A 44 6.99 4.06 3.48
N LYS A 45 7.64 4.98 4.19
CA LYS A 45 7.33 6.39 4.06
C LYS A 45 7.53 6.89 2.64
N GLU A 46 8.61 6.47 2.00
CA GLU A 46 8.88 6.87 0.63
C GLU A 46 7.81 6.34 -0.32
N VAL A 47 7.44 5.07 -0.15
CA VAL A 47 6.40 4.47 -0.98
C VAL A 47 5.06 5.19 -0.79
N LEU A 48 4.70 5.49 0.45
CA LEU A 48 3.45 6.18 0.73
C LEU A 48 3.43 7.59 0.15
N LYS A 49 4.57 8.27 0.12
CA LYS A 49 4.66 9.58 -0.54
C LYS A 49 4.37 9.48 -2.03
N GLU A 50 4.88 8.43 -2.68
CA GLU A 50 4.61 8.22 -4.09
C GLU A 50 3.14 7.91 -4.34
N ILE A 51 2.54 7.13 -3.47
CA ILE A 51 1.12 6.81 -3.56
C ILE A 51 0.28 8.08 -3.43
N LYS A 52 0.66 8.97 -2.52
CA LYS A 52 -0.08 10.21 -2.31
C LYS A 52 -0.10 11.11 -3.55
N LYS A 53 0.88 10.97 -4.41
CA LYS A 53 0.94 11.77 -5.65
C LYS A 53 -0.05 11.31 -6.70
N LEU A 54 -0.68 10.16 -6.51
CA LEU A 54 -1.61 9.60 -7.49
C LEU A 54 -3.00 10.21 -7.35
N THR A 55 -3.13 11.48 -7.69
CA THR A 55 -4.39 12.20 -7.49
C THR A 55 -5.48 11.82 -8.48
N GLU A 56 -5.11 11.20 -9.60
CA GLU A 56 -6.06 10.80 -10.63
C GLU A 56 -6.57 9.37 -10.44
N LYS A 57 -6.09 8.69 -9.43
CA LYS A 57 -6.48 7.31 -9.15
C LYS A 57 -7.17 7.20 -7.81
N THR A 58 -8.05 6.21 -7.70
CA THR A 58 -8.60 5.81 -6.41
C THR A 58 -7.70 4.73 -5.85
N VAL A 59 -7.13 4.97 -4.70
CA VAL A 59 -6.22 4.01 -4.06
C VAL A 59 -6.87 3.48 -2.79
N ILE A 60 -6.98 2.17 -2.70
CA ILE A 60 -7.52 1.50 -1.53
C ILE A 60 -6.37 0.74 -0.88
N ILE A 61 -6.08 1.08 0.36
CA ILE A 61 -4.98 0.46 1.11
C ILE A 61 -5.56 -0.36 2.25
N ILE A 62 -5.26 -1.64 2.26
CA ILE A 62 -5.62 -2.53 3.37
C ILE A 62 -4.35 -2.74 4.19
N THR A 63 -4.37 -2.31 5.44
CA THR A 63 -3.18 -2.35 6.27
C THR A 63 -3.53 -2.25 7.75
N HIS A 64 -2.63 -2.72 8.59
CA HIS A 64 -2.68 -2.51 10.03
C HIS A 64 -1.74 -1.37 10.46
N LYS A 65 -1.05 -0.74 9.52
CA LYS A 65 -0.07 0.28 9.85
C LYS A 65 -0.69 1.66 9.83
N GLU A 66 -0.49 2.40 10.91
CA GLU A 66 -1.02 3.75 11.02
C GLU A 66 -0.38 4.74 10.05
N ALA A 67 0.83 4.46 9.60
CA ALA A 67 1.53 5.36 8.67
C ALA A 67 0.71 5.61 7.41
N ALA A 68 -0.10 4.64 6.97
CA ALA A 68 -0.92 4.79 5.79
C ALA A 68 -1.99 5.87 5.96
N LEU A 69 -2.41 6.14 7.20
CA LEU A 69 -3.44 7.17 7.44
C LEU A 69 -2.97 8.56 7.06
N GLU A 70 -1.66 8.80 7.08
CA GLU A 70 -1.11 10.10 6.74
C GLU A 70 -1.30 10.47 5.28
N VAL A 71 -1.47 9.47 4.42
CA VAL A 71 -1.64 9.70 2.99
C VAL A 71 -3.06 9.44 2.51
N CYS A 72 -3.95 9.05 3.41
CA CYS A 72 -5.34 8.74 3.08
C CYS A 72 -6.26 9.89 3.48
N ASN A 73 -7.40 10.00 2.79
CA ASN A 73 -8.41 10.99 3.14
C ASN A 73 -9.64 10.35 3.79
N LYS A 74 -9.71 9.04 3.84
CA LYS A 74 -10.79 8.32 4.51
C LYS A 74 -10.24 7.06 5.15
N GLU A 75 -10.82 6.70 6.28
CA GLU A 75 -10.51 5.45 6.95
C GLU A 75 -11.79 4.64 7.06
N ILE A 76 -11.73 3.38 6.69
CA ILE A 76 -12.86 2.47 6.79
C ILE A 76 -12.49 1.38 7.80
N ILE A 77 -13.28 1.26 8.84
CA ILE A 77 -13.08 0.27 9.88
C ILE A 77 -14.27 -0.66 9.91
N ILE A 78 -14.01 -1.97 9.89
CA ILE A 78 -15.06 -2.97 10.04
C ILE A 78 -14.94 -3.53 11.45
N LYS A 79 -15.95 -3.30 12.26
CA LYS A 79 -15.98 -3.73 13.65
C LYS A 79 -17.34 -4.29 13.96
N ASP A 80 -17.37 -5.50 14.53
CA ASP A 80 -18.62 -6.17 14.88
C ASP A 80 -19.59 -6.24 13.70
N LYS A 81 -19.04 -6.50 12.50
CA LYS A 81 -19.78 -6.60 11.25
C LYS A 81 -20.43 -5.29 10.82
N ILE A 82 -20.04 -4.18 11.43
CA ILE A 82 -20.54 -2.84 11.08
C ILE A 82 -19.41 -2.06 10.44
N LEU A 83 -19.74 -1.38 9.35
CA LEU A 83 -18.80 -0.54 8.64
C LEU A 83 -18.82 0.88 9.19
N HIS A 84 -17.67 1.36 9.59
CA HIS A 84 -17.49 2.74 10.05
C HIS A 84 -16.62 3.49 9.06
N VAL A 85 -17.09 4.63 8.57
CA VAL A 85 -16.35 5.47 7.65
C VAL A 85 -16.00 6.77 8.34
N LYS A 86 -14.74 7.13 8.32
CA LYS A 86 -14.26 8.33 8.97
C LYS A 86 -13.48 9.17 7.96
N ASN A 87 -13.82 10.44 7.85
CA ASN A 87 -13.03 11.37 7.05
C ASN A 87 -11.83 11.83 7.88
N ILE A 88 -10.68 11.85 7.25
CA ILE A 88 -9.45 12.25 7.91
C ILE A 88 -9.07 13.65 7.50
#